data_9bb27ce0364b69b7c13cfcac896a002f
#
_entry.id   9bb27ce0364b69b7c13cfcac896a002f
#
_cell.length_a   1.000
_cell.length_b   1.000
_cell.length_c   1.000
_cell.angle_alpha   90.00
_cell.angle_beta   90.00
_cell.angle_gamma   90.00
#
_symmetry.space_group_name_H-M   'P 1'
#
loop_
_entity.id
_entity.type
_entity.pdbx_description
1 polymer ?
#
loop_
_entity_poly.entity_id
_entity_poly.type
_entity_poly.pdbx_seq_one_letter_code
_entity_poly.pdbx_strand_id
1 'polypeptide(L)'
;MKNYYSVLNECAVKNQVLFAGSTFAHDFPINELMQDFDVDARVYNRSEKGAKLADARDFVMEQAEALEPSKIFLCFGDEDIKAEGFLAGEFSYEYKELVSDIKKKFPDCQI
;
A
#
# COMPACT_ATOMS: atom_id res chain seq x y z
N MET A 1 -15.78 -4.47 -11.40
CA MET A 1 -16.15 -3.05 -11.24
C MET A 1 -14.88 -2.22 -11.06
N LYS A 2 -14.73 -1.17 -11.85
CA LYS A 2 -13.63 -0.24 -11.68
C LYS A 2 -13.82 0.55 -10.40
N ASN A 3 -12.82 0.56 -9.54
CA ASN A 3 -12.82 1.42 -8.37
C ASN A 3 -12.13 2.75 -8.71
N TYR A 4 -12.13 3.66 -7.74
CA TYR A 4 -11.53 4.97 -7.91
C TYR A 4 -10.05 4.87 -8.33
N TYR A 5 -9.30 3.97 -7.70
CA TYR A 5 -7.88 3.83 -7.97
C TYR A 5 -7.60 3.21 -9.34
N SER A 6 -8.44 2.31 -9.83
CA SER A 6 -8.22 1.76 -11.16
C SER A 6 -8.33 2.83 -12.24
N VAL A 7 -9.21 3.81 -12.04
CA VAL A 7 -9.32 4.96 -12.95
C VAL A 7 -8.07 5.83 -12.87
N LEU A 8 -7.60 6.15 -11.66
CA LEU A 8 -6.38 6.95 -11.48
C LEU A 8 -5.16 6.26 -12.07
N ASN A 9 -5.08 4.94 -11.96
CA ASN A 9 -3.94 4.17 -12.45
C ASN A 9 -3.82 4.21 -13.98
N GLU A 10 -4.89 4.51 -14.69
CA GLU A 10 -4.83 4.68 -16.15
C GLU A 10 -3.94 5.85 -16.55
N CYS A 11 -3.82 6.85 -15.68
CA CYS A 11 -3.02 8.06 -15.92
C CYS A 11 -1.69 8.05 -15.14
N ALA A 12 -1.41 7.03 -14.35
CA ALA A 12 -0.25 6.99 -13.48
C ALA A 12 1.04 6.68 -14.26
N VAL A 13 2.13 7.22 -13.76
CA VAL A 13 3.47 6.91 -14.29
C VAL A 13 4.00 5.67 -13.57
N LYS A 14 4.45 4.69 -14.34
CA LYS A 14 5.01 3.46 -13.77
C LYS A 14 6.40 3.69 -13.19
N ASN A 15 6.85 2.75 -12.38
CA ASN A 15 8.18 2.73 -11.79
C ASN A 15 8.43 3.87 -10.80
N GLN A 16 7.40 4.29 -10.11
CA GLN A 16 7.45 5.33 -9.08
C GLN A 16 7.24 4.71 -7.70
N VAL A 17 6.79 5.48 -6.72
CA VAL A 17 6.62 5.03 -5.35
C VAL A 17 5.14 4.74 -5.07
N LEU A 18 4.87 3.55 -4.56
CA LEU A 18 3.54 3.17 -4.09
C LEU A 18 3.50 3.27 -2.57
N PHE A 19 2.52 4.01 -2.05
CA PHE A 19 2.25 4.14 -0.62
C PHE A 19 0.90 3.46 -0.37
N ALA A 20 0.91 2.35 0.35
CA ALA A 20 -0.28 1.54 0.54
C ALA A 20 -0.47 1.18 2.00
N GLY A 21 -1.68 1.32 2.48
CA GLY A 21 -2.01 1.00 3.85
C GLY A 21 -3.50 1.06 4.11
N SER A 22 -3.86 1.18 5.37
CA SER A 22 -5.24 1.26 5.82
C SER A 22 -5.65 2.70 6.12
N THR A 23 -6.48 2.92 7.12
CA THR A 23 -7.08 4.21 7.41
C THR A 23 -6.05 5.32 7.67
N PHE A 24 -5.05 5.04 8.50
CA PHE A 24 -4.00 6.04 8.79
C PHE A 24 -3.29 6.48 7.51
N ALA A 25 -2.87 5.52 6.69
CA ALA A 25 -2.18 5.81 5.44
C ALA A 25 -3.10 6.53 4.44
N HIS A 26 -4.36 6.12 4.38
CA HIS A 26 -5.34 6.75 3.50
C HIS A 26 -5.50 8.24 3.80
N ASP A 27 -5.56 8.59 5.09
CA ASP A 27 -5.78 9.96 5.53
C ASP A 27 -4.48 10.77 5.63
N PHE A 28 -3.34 10.13 5.47
CA PHE A 28 -2.03 10.78 5.59
C PHE A 28 -1.74 11.62 4.34
N PRO A 29 -1.52 12.94 4.48
CA PRO A 29 -1.37 13.82 3.33
C PRO A 29 0.07 13.79 2.78
N ILE A 30 0.51 12.65 2.29
CA ILE A 30 1.89 12.42 1.89
C ILE A 30 2.33 13.38 0.79
N ASN A 31 1.50 13.62 -0.21
CA ASN A 31 1.89 14.48 -1.33
C ASN A 31 2.00 15.95 -0.94
N GLU A 32 1.12 16.43 -0.06
CA GLU A 32 1.20 17.78 0.47
C GLU A 32 2.47 17.98 1.30
N LEU A 33 2.77 17.01 2.18
CA LEU A 33 3.98 17.07 3.00
C LEU A 33 5.25 17.01 2.14
N MET A 34 5.25 16.24 1.09
CA MET A 34 6.39 16.19 0.18
C MET A 34 6.64 17.53 -0.49
N GLN A 35 5.59 18.23 -0.88
CA GLN A 35 5.71 19.59 -1.42
C GLN A 35 6.29 20.55 -0.39
N ASP A 36 5.78 20.49 0.85
CA ASP A 36 6.21 21.38 1.92
C ASP A 36 7.68 21.17 2.30
N PHE A 37 8.20 19.96 2.14
CA PHE A 37 9.58 19.63 2.47
C PHE A 37 10.48 19.45 1.25
N ASP A 38 10.04 19.90 0.09
CA ASP A 38 10.81 19.84 -1.18
C ASP A 38 11.32 18.44 -1.51
N VAL A 39 10.54 17.42 -1.25
CA VAL A 39 10.89 16.04 -1.61
C VAL A 39 10.58 15.81 -3.07
N ASP A 40 11.60 15.53 -3.86
CA ASP A 40 11.48 15.30 -5.29
C ASP A 40 11.24 13.81 -5.57
N ALA A 41 10.00 13.40 -5.45
CA ALA A 41 9.58 12.03 -5.73
C ALA A 41 8.12 12.03 -6.16
N ARG A 42 7.74 11.01 -6.91
CA ARG A 42 6.34 10.82 -7.29
C ARG A 42 5.79 9.65 -6.49
N VAL A 43 4.84 9.94 -5.62
CA VAL A 43 4.24 8.94 -4.73
C VAL A 43 2.75 8.84 -5.00
N TYR A 44 2.29 7.61 -5.19
CA TYR A 44 0.87 7.32 -5.34
C TYR A 44 0.35 6.69 -4.06
N ASN A 45 -0.57 7.37 -3.39
CA ASN A 45 -1.23 6.83 -2.21
C ASN A 45 -2.43 6.01 -2.65
N ARG A 46 -2.29 4.69 -2.55
CA ARG A 46 -3.32 3.72 -2.90
C ARG A 46 -3.72 2.93 -1.65
N SER A 47 -4.13 3.66 -0.62
CA SER A 47 -4.55 3.05 0.64
C SER A 47 -6.05 2.83 0.67
N GLU A 48 -6.49 1.85 1.44
CA GLU A 48 -7.89 1.49 1.57
C GLU A 48 -8.37 1.72 2.99
N LYS A 49 -9.25 2.70 3.16
CA LYS A 49 -9.79 3.07 4.47
C LYS A 49 -10.57 1.92 5.07
N GLY A 50 -10.30 1.60 6.33
CA GLY A 50 -10.99 0.54 7.07
C GLY A 50 -10.47 -0.86 6.81
N ALA A 51 -9.49 -1.03 5.94
CA ALA A 51 -9.03 -2.37 5.56
C ALA A 51 -8.14 -3.01 6.63
N LYS A 52 -8.41 -4.28 6.91
CA LYS A 52 -7.49 -5.13 7.64
C LYS A 52 -6.48 -5.72 6.66
N LEU A 53 -5.33 -6.13 7.16
CA LEU A 53 -4.26 -6.65 6.32
C LEU A 53 -4.72 -7.82 5.45
N ALA A 54 -5.44 -8.78 6.04
CA ALA A 54 -5.92 -9.94 5.29
C ALA A 54 -6.83 -9.56 4.12
N ASP A 55 -7.67 -8.54 4.33
CA ASP A 55 -8.62 -8.08 3.31
C ASP A 55 -7.93 -7.24 2.23
N ALA A 56 -6.83 -6.58 2.58
CA ALA A 56 -6.14 -5.66 1.69
C ALA A 56 -5.06 -6.33 0.83
N ARG A 57 -4.73 -7.58 1.10
CA ARG A 57 -3.63 -8.27 0.43
C ARG A 57 -3.78 -8.26 -1.10
N ASP A 58 -4.93 -8.70 -1.59
CA ASP A 58 -5.19 -8.73 -3.02
C ASP A 58 -5.23 -7.34 -3.62
N PHE A 59 -5.77 -6.38 -2.88
CA PHE A 59 -5.82 -4.99 -3.28
C PHE A 59 -4.41 -4.42 -3.48
N VAL A 60 -3.51 -4.66 -2.54
CA VAL A 60 -2.11 -4.19 -2.64
C VAL A 60 -1.43 -4.80 -3.86
N MET A 61 -1.63 -6.09 -4.09
CA MET A 61 -1.05 -6.76 -5.26
C MET A 61 -1.60 -6.18 -6.56
N GLU A 62 -2.89 -5.89 -6.61
CA GLU A 62 -3.52 -5.26 -7.77
C GLU A 62 -2.91 -3.89 -8.07
N GLN A 63 -2.70 -3.07 -7.03
CA GLN A 63 -2.08 -1.76 -7.20
C GLN A 63 -0.63 -1.89 -7.67
N ALA A 64 0.11 -2.82 -7.11
CA ALA A 64 1.50 -3.06 -7.51
C ALA A 64 1.59 -3.52 -8.96
N GLU A 65 0.68 -4.38 -9.40
CA GLU A 65 0.64 -4.81 -10.80
C GLU A 65 0.36 -3.64 -11.75
N ALA A 66 -0.57 -2.78 -11.37
CA ALA A 66 -0.95 -1.64 -12.20
C ALA A 66 0.14 -0.56 -12.28
N LEU A 67 0.83 -0.31 -11.18
CA LEU A 67 1.79 0.79 -11.06
C LEU A 67 3.24 0.37 -11.29
N GLU A 68 3.56 -0.90 -11.21
CA GLU A 68 4.92 -1.43 -11.34
C GLU A 68 5.93 -0.56 -10.56
N PRO A 69 5.76 -0.44 -9.23
CA PRO A 69 6.53 0.53 -8.45
C PRO A 69 7.98 0.13 -8.28
N SER A 70 8.84 1.13 -8.17
CA SER A 70 10.24 0.91 -7.80
C SER A 70 10.42 0.76 -6.29
N LYS A 71 9.48 1.29 -5.53
CA LYS A 71 9.51 1.26 -4.07
C LYS A 71 8.07 1.22 -3.53
N ILE A 72 7.86 0.43 -2.49
CA ILE A 72 6.57 0.33 -1.82
C ILE A 72 6.75 0.62 -0.33
N PHE A 73 5.92 1.51 0.19
CA PHE A 73 5.76 1.72 1.63
C PHE A 73 4.45 1.10 2.06
N LEU A 74 4.51 0.21 3.03
CA LEU A 74 3.33 -0.47 3.57
C LEU A 74 3.04 0.02 4.99
N CYS A 75 1.80 0.35 5.26
CA CYS A 75 1.37 0.83 6.57
C CYS A 75 0.03 0.21 6.95
N PHE A 76 0.07 -0.97 7.53
CA PHE A 76 -1.10 -1.69 8.01
C PHE A 76 -0.99 -1.98 9.51
N GLY A 77 -2.13 -2.22 10.14
CA GLY A 77 -2.19 -2.60 11.55
C GLY A 77 -3.15 -1.77 12.37
N ASP A 78 -3.42 -0.54 11.96
CA ASP A 78 -4.30 0.36 12.71
C ASP A 78 -5.74 -0.16 12.79
N GLU A 79 -6.24 -0.79 11.74
CA GLU A 79 -7.56 -1.43 11.76
C GLU A 79 -7.51 -2.84 12.34
N ASP A 80 -6.41 -3.56 12.12
CA ASP A 80 -6.25 -4.91 12.65
C ASP A 80 -6.25 -4.95 14.18
N ILE A 81 -5.54 -4.02 14.81
CA ILE A 81 -5.40 -4.00 16.27
C ILE A 81 -6.73 -3.72 16.98
N LYS A 82 -7.65 -3.04 16.31
CA LYS A 82 -8.99 -2.76 16.85
C LYS A 82 -9.92 -3.96 16.73
N ALA A 83 -9.59 -4.93 15.89
CA ALA A 83 -10.49 -6.03 15.61
C ALA A 83 -10.57 -6.99 16.79
N GLU A 84 -11.79 -7.48 17.03
CA GLU A 84 -12.02 -8.54 18.00
C GLU A 84 -11.28 -9.80 17.54
N GLY A 85 -10.59 -10.46 18.48
CA GLY A 85 -9.83 -11.66 18.14
C GLY A 85 -8.48 -11.38 17.49
N PHE A 86 -7.98 -10.16 17.55
CA PHE A 86 -6.65 -9.84 17.02
C PHE A 86 -5.57 -10.68 17.71
N LEU A 87 -4.72 -11.32 16.91
CA LEU A 87 -3.58 -12.11 17.37
C LEU A 87 -2.32 -11.62 16.67
N ALA A 88 -1.37 -11.11 17.47
CA ALA A 88 -0.15 -10.50 16.94
C ALA A 88 0.67 -11.47 16.08
N GLY A 89 0.71 -12.75 16.46
CA GLY A 89 1.45 -13.76 15.70
C GLY A 89 0.87 -14.00 14.32
N GLU A 90 -0.47 -14.07 14.22
CA GLU A 90 -1.14 -14.23 12.94
C GLU A 90 -0.94 -13.00 12.05
N PHE A 91 -1.06 -11.82 12.62
CA PHE A 91 -0.83 -10.57 11.89
C PHE A 91 0.59 -10.51 11.35
N SER A 92 1.57 -10.84 12.17
CA SER A 92 2.98 -10.85 11.76
C SER A 92 3.23 -11.84 10.63
N TYR A 93 2.63 -13.02 10.71
CA TYR A 93 2.74 -14.03 9.67
C TYR A 93 2.16 -13.54 8.33
N GLU A 94 0.96 -12.97 8.38
CA GLU A 94 0.29 -12.44 7.19
C GLU A 94 1.09 -11.32 6.55
N TYR A 95 1.69 -10.45 7.37
CA TYR A 95 2.52 -9.36 6.87
C TYR A 95 3.78 -9.90 6.17
N LYS A 96 4.43 -10.89 6.74
CA LYS A 96 5.59 -11.53 6.14
C LYS A 96 5.23 -12.19 4.81
N GLU A 97 4.05 -12.82 4.74
CA GLU A 97 3.58 -13.41 3.48
C GLU A 97 3.34 -12.38 2.41
N LEU A 98 2.72 -11.26 2.76
CA LEU A 98 2.49 -10.18 1.81
C LEU A 98 3.82 -9.65 1.25
N VAL A 99 4.78 -9.35 2.12
CA VAL A 99 6.09 -8.87 1.72
C VAL A 99 6.80 -9.90 0.83
N SER A 100 6.73 -11.18 1.21
CA SER A 100 7.32 -12.27 0.43
C SER A 100 6.73 -12.36 -0.96
N ASP A 101 5.40 -12.27 -1.07
CA ASP A 101 4.72 -12.34 -2.36
C ASP A 101 5.09 -11.16 -3.27
N ILE A 102 5.20 -9.97 -2.69
CA ILE A 102 5.62 -8.79 -3.43
C ILE A 102 7.05 -8.96 -3.94
N LYS A 103 7.95 -9.44 -3.10
CA LYS A 103 9.35 -9.65 -3.49
C LYS A 103 9.49 -10.69 -4.60
N LYS A 104 8.68 -11.74 -4.56
CA LYS A 104 8.72 -12.78 -5.61
C LYS A 104 8.23 -12.25 -6.95
N LYS A 105 7.18 -11.44 -6.92
CA LYS A 105 6.58 -10.92 -8.15
C LYS A 105 7.32 -9.71 -8.70
N PHE A 106 7.87 -8.90 -7.83
CA PHE A 106 8.58 -7.66 -8.18
C PHE A 106 9.96 -7.63 -7.51
N PRO A 107 10.89 -8.48 -7.99
CA PRO A 107 12.18 -8.66 -7.28
C PRO A 107 13.05 -7.41 -7.23
N ASP A 108 12.85 -6.47 -8.14
CA ASP A 108 13.62 -5.22 -8.17
C ASP A 108 12.98 -4.11 -7.34
N CYS A 109 11.79 -4.34 -6.81
CA CYS A 109 11.09 -3.35 -6.00
C CYS A 109 11.59 -3.35 -4.56
N GLN A 110 11.90 -2.19 -4.02
CA GLN A 110 12.23 -2.02 -2.60
C GLN A 110 10.96 -1.91 -1.77
N ILE A 111 10.98 -2.53 -0.61
CA ILE A 111 9.84 -2.49 0.31
C ILE A 111 10.26 -1.89 1.64
#